data_74340d867395e4858adb4f0348a0cb5c
#
_entry.id   74340d867395e4858adb4f0348a0cb5c
#
_cell.length_a   1.000
_cell.length_b   1.000
_cell.length_c   1.000
_cell.angle_alpha   90.00
_cell.angle_beta   90.00
_cell.angle_gamma   90.00
#
_symmetry.space_group_name_H-M   'P 1'
#
loop_
_entity.id
_entity.type
_entity.pdbx_description
1 polymer ?
#
loop_
_entity_poly.entity_id
_entity_poly.type
_entity_poly.pdbx_seq_one_letter_code
_entity_poly.pdbx_strand_id
1 'polypeptide(L)'
;EMGKMYYEDDKKILATGEDSQYISEFPMENGESLYFEIKKSAVRDENGNIIGIVGIVDNVTERVRLEKKVEELSIIDDLTGVYNRNYLKYRIEEKKKKLIFPFTVIMSDCNYLKEVNDQFGHEYGDILLKIVAGTLKEEMPEDSPVIRMGGDEFMILGNGIAEEKASELMANIRKSLKRKSKEKIPLSLAMGSYTVQSK
;
A
#
# COMPACT_ATOMS: atom_id res chain seq x y z
N GLU A 1 -0.20 -28.92 -6.23
CA GLU A 1 -0.28 -28.11 -4.99
C GLU A 1 -1.73 -27.73 -4.65
N MET A 2 -2.52 -27.20 -5.58
CA MET A 2 -3.93 -26.82 -5.35
C MET A 2 -4.81 -27.99 -4.87
N GLY A 3 -4.70 -29.16 -5.47
CA GLY A 3 -5.48 -30.33 -5.05
C GLY A 3 -5.23 -30.76 -3.59
N LYS A 4 -4.01 -30.56 -3.09
CA LYS A 4 -3.67 -30.83 -1.69
C LYS A 4 -4.32 -29.79 -0.76
N MET A 5 -4.35 -28.52 -1.15
CA MET A 5 -5.01 -27.46 -0.40
C MET A 5 -6.53 -27.70 -0.27
N TYR A 6 -7.20 -28.08 -1.35
CA TYR A 6 -8.64 -28.38 -1.31
C TYR A 6 -8.93 -29.59 -0.42
N TYR A 7 -8.10 -30.61 -0.46
CA TYR A 7 -8.25 -31.81 0.36
C TYR A 7 -8.07 -31.53 1.86
N GLU A 8 -7.10 -30.71 2.24
CA GLU A 8 -6.89 -30.32 3.64
C GLU A 8 -8.02 -29.43 4.16
N ASP A 9 -8.54 -28.52 3.31
CA ASP A 9 -9.70 -27.70 3.61
C ASP A 9 -10.95 -28.57 3.85
N ASP A 10 -11.22 -29.55 2.97
CA ASP A 10 -12.34 -30.49 3.12
C ASP A 10 -12.21 -31.29 4.42
N LYS A 11 -11.02 -31.79 4.75
CA LYS A 11 -10.78 -32.47 6.03
C LYS A 11 -11.08 -31.59 7.24
N LYS A 12 -10.68 -30.31 7.18
CA LYS A 12 -10.95 -29.36 8.27
C LYS A 12 -12.45 -29.19 8.45
N ILE A 13 -13.21 -28.98 7.37
CA ILE A 13 -14.66 -28.81 7.42
C ILE A 13 -15.34 -30.07 8.01
N LEU A 14 -14.92 -31.26 7.58
CA LEU A 14 -15.48 -32.52 8.10
C LEU A 14 -15.17 -32.74 9.59
N ALA A 15 -14.01 -32.23 10.06
CA ALA A 15 -13.60 -32.39 11.46
C ALA A 15 -14.21 -31.36 12.40
N THR A 16 -14.35 -30.10 11.94
CA THR A 16 -14.77 -28.98 12.79
C THR A 16 -16.21 -28.53 12.53
N GLY A 17 -16.70 -28.73 11.31
CA GLY A 17 -17.96 -28.21 10.82
C GLY A 17 -17.94 -26.70 10.57
N GLU A 18 -16.76 -26.07 10.56
CA GLU A 18 -16.59 -24.66 10.22
C GLU A 18 -16.69 -24.44 8.71
N ASP A 19 -17.36 -23.37 8.30
CA ASP A 19 -17.45 -22.97 6.89
C ASP A 19 -16.07 -22.46 6.38
N SER A 20 -15.82 -22.62 5.09
CA SER A 20 -14.64 -22.12 4.42
C SER A 20 -15.04 -21.26 3.23
N GLN A 21 -14.36 -20.09 3.07
CA GLN A 21 -14.55 -19.21 1.92
C GLN A 21 -13.20 -18.60 1.53
N TYR A 22 -12.85 -18.70 0.25
CA TYR A 22 -11.64 -18.12 -0.31
C TYR A 22 -11.74 -17.92 -1.81
N ILE A 23 -10.86 -17.08 -2.37
CA ILE A 23 -10.71 -16.91 -3.82
C ILE A 23 -9.46 -17.66 -4.26
N SER A 24 -9.61 -18.55 -5.25
CA SER A 24 -8.51 -19.26 -5.90
C SER A 24 -8.18 -18.63 -7.25
N GLU A 25 -6.89 -18.44 -7.52
CA GLU A 25 -6.36 -17.99 -8.80
C GLU A 25 -5.90 -19.18 -9.63
N PHE A 26 -6.32 -19.22 -10.89
CA PHE A 26 -5.94 -20.24 -11.87
C PHE A 26 -5.20 -19.56 -13.03
N PRO A 27 -3.86 -19.66 -13.07
CA PRO A 27 -3.10 -19.10 -14.17
C PRO A 27 -3.37 -19.88 -15.47
N MET A 28 -3.54 -19.13 -16.57
CA MET A 28 -3.76 -19.67 -17.90
C MET A 28 -2.47 -19.60 -18.73
N GLU A 29 -2.36 -20.46 -19.76
CA GLU A 29 -1.19 -20.50 -20.66
C GLU A 29 -0.92 -19.18 -21.41
N ASN A 30 -1.96 -18.37 -21.61
CA ASN A 30 -1.87 -17.06 -22.26
C ASN A 30 -1.36 -15.92 -21.33
N GLY A 31 -0.98 -16.25 -20.09
CA GLY A 31 -0.51 -15.29 -19.07
C GLY A 31 -1.63 -14.57 -18.32
N GLU A 32 -2.89 -14.84 -18.62
CA GLU A 32 -4.02 -14.35 -17.82
C GLU A 32 -4.33 -15.28 -16.65
N SER A 33 -5.13 -14.81 -15.69
CA SER A 33 -5.64 -15.63 -14.59
C SER A 33 -7.16 -15.60 -14.55
N LEU A 34 -7.75 -16.74 -14.20
CA LEU A 34 -9.15 -16.84 -13.80
C LEU A 34 -9.24 -16.89 -12.26
N TYR A 35 -10.28 -16.28 -11.71
CA TYR A 35 -10.51 -16.22 -10.28
C TYR A 35 -11.86 -16.85 -9.94
N PHE A 36 -11.85 -17.82 -9.03
CA PHE A 36 -13.05 -18.50 -8.54
C PHE A 36 -13.20 -18.30 -7.04
N GLU A 37 -14.35 -17.79 -6.61
CA GLU A 37 -14.74 -17.77 -5.21
C GLU A 37 -15.33 -19.13 -4.85
N ILE A 38 -14.76 -19.78 -3.85
CA ILE A 38 -15.14 -21.10 -3.36
C ILE A 38 -15.69 -20.92 -1.96
N LYS A 39 -16.94 -21.37 -1.75
CA LYS A 39 -17.61 -21.41 -0.45
C LYS A 39 -17.98 -22.85 -0.14
N LYS A 40 -17.63 -23.33 1.03
CA LYS A 40 -17.93 -24.70 1.46
C LYS A 40 -18.52 -24.70 2.86
N SER A 41 -19.51 -25.55 3.06
CA SER A 41 -20.18 -25.70 4.36
C SER A 41 -20.44 -27.18 4.64
N ALA A 42 -20.41 -27.57 5.93
CA ALA A 42 -20.75 -28.91 6.36
C ALA A 42 -22.26 -29.18 6.23
N VAL A 43 -22.60 -30.30 5.63
CA VAL A 43 -23.99 -30.80 5.61
C VAL A 43 -24.19 -31.73 6.81
N ARG A 44 -25.29 -31.54 7.56
CA ARG A 44 -25.62 -32.32 8.77
C ARG A 44 -26.91 -33.09 8.60
N ASP A 45 -26.98 -34.25 9.25
CA ASP A 45 -28.21 -35.02 9.39
C ASP A 45 -29.15 -34.43 10.47
N GLU A 46 -30.31 -35.05 10.65
CA GLU A 46 -31.30 -34.64 11.67
C GLU A 46 -30.77 -34.73 13.13
N ASN A 47 -29.71 -35.51 13.35
CA ASN A 47 -29.05 -35.67 14.64
C ASN A 47 -27.86 -34.70 14.84
N GLY A 48 -27.57 -33.85 13.83
CA GLY A 48 -26.44 -32.90 13.86
C GLY A 48 -25.09 -33.47 13.44
N ASN A 49 -25.02 -34.75 13.02
CA ASN A 49 -23.76 -35.35 12.52
C ASN A 49 -23.41 -34.83 11.14
N ILE A 50 -22.13 -34.55 10.89
CA ILE A 50 -21.68 -34.13 9.59
C ILE A 50 -21.68 -35.33 8.65
N ILE A 51 -22.45 -35.26 7.56
CA ILE A 51 -22.64 -36.32 6.56
C ILE A 51 -21.98 -36.00 5.21
N GLY A 52 -21.50 -34.76 5.04
CA GLY A 52 -20.85 -34.32 3.80
C GLY A 52 -20.52 -32.85 3.78
N ILE A 53 -20.08 -32.37 2.60
CA ILE A 53 -19.78 -30.97 2.32
C ILE A 53 -20.60 -30.54 1.11
N VAL A 54 -21.18 -29.36 1.18
CA VAL A 54 -21.71 -28.64 0.00
C VAL A 54 -20.76 -27.52 -0.36
N GLY A 55 -20.47 -27.38 -1.66
CA GLY A 55 -19.61 -26.31 -2.18
C GLY A 55 -20.32 -25.53 -3.28
N ILE A 56 -20.10 -24.21 -3.28
CA ILE A 56 -20.48 -23.31 -4.36
C ILE A 56 -19.19 -22.73 -4.93
N VAL A 57 -19.12 -22.69 -6.26
CA VAL A 57 -17.96 -22.13 -6.98
C VAL A 57 -18.48 -21.11 -7.98
N ASP A 58 -18.14 -19.85 -7.75
CA ASP A 58 -18.53 -18.73 -8.59
C ASP A 58 -17.31 -18.18 -9.36
N ASN A 59 -17.47 -17.92 -10.65
CA ASN A 59 -16.45 -17.24 -11.44
C ASN A 59 -16.50 -15.74 -11.14
N VAL A 60 -15.51 -15.23 -10.42
CA VAL A 60 -15.40 -13.81 -10.02
C VAL A 60 -14.29 -13.08 -10.78
N THR A 61 -13.83 -13.63 -11.91
CA THR A 61 -12.71 -13.08 -12.70
C THR A 61 -12.95 -11.62 -13.09
N GLU A 62 -14.12 -11.30 -13.61
CA GLU A 62 -14.44 -9.93 -14.03
C GLU A 62 -14.46 -8.97 -12.83
N ARG A 63 -15.08 -9.38 -11.72
CA ARG A 63 -15.09 -8.58 -10.48
C ARG A 63 -13.68 -8.28 -10.00
N VAL A 64 -12.82 -9.29 -9.87
CA VAL A 64 -11.43 -9.13 -9.40
C VAL A 64 -10.62 -8.26 -10.37
N ARG A 65 -10.82 -8.42 -11.69
CA ARG A 65 -10.17 -7.58 -12.70
C ARG A 65 -10.59 -6.10 -12.59
N LEU A 66 -11.88 -5.84 -12.38
CA LEU A 66 -12.40 -4.48 -12.20
C LEU A 66 -11.89 -3.86 -10.90
N GLU A 67 -11.88 -4.61 -9.79
CA GLU A 67 -11.32 -4.17 -8.51
C GLU A 67 -9.84 -3.79 -8.65
N LYS A 68 -9.02 -4.64 -9.27
CA LYS A 68 -7.60 -4.35 -9.57
C LYS A 68 -7.44 -3.12 -10.47
N LYS A 69 -8.31 -2.96 -11.47
CA LYS A 69 -8.26 -1.79 -12.36
C LYS A 69 -8.63 -0.49 -11.63
N VAL A 70 -9.60 -0.53 -10.73
CA VAL A 70 -9.94 0.63 -9.87
C VAL A 70 -8.76 0.97 -8.95
N GLU A 71 -8.14 -0.03 -8.35
CA GLU A 71 -6.94 0.14 -7.51
C GLU A 71 -5.76 0.72 -8.31
N GLU A 72 -5.53 0.25 -9.55
CA GLU A 72 -4.52 0.82 -10.45
C GLU A 72 -4.82 2.27 -10.86
N LEU A 73 -6.10 2.65 -10.96
CA LEU A 73 -6.52 4.02 -11.27
C LEU A 73 -6.49 4.93 -10.03
N SER A 74 -6.46 4.38 -8.83
CA SER A 74 -6.26 5.18 -7.62
C SER A 74 -4.86 5.78 -7.62
N ILE A 75 -4.76 7.08 -7.40
CA ILE A 75 -3.49 7.82 -7.29
C ILE A 75 -3.18 8.23 -5.85
N ILE A 76 -4.00 7.84 -4.91
CA ILE A 76 -3.86 8.15 -3.48
C ILE A 76 -3.45 6.88 -2.72
N ASP A 77 -2.59 7.02 -1.74
CA ASP A 77 -2.23 5.98 -0.78
C ASP A 77 -3.27 5.93 0.34
N ASP A 78 -3.97 4.80 0.48
CA ASP A 78 -5.11 4.64 1.40
C ASP A 78 -4.70 4.76 2.88
N LEU A 79 -3.46 4.40 3.22
CA LEU A 79 -2.97 4.50 4.58
C LEU A 79 -2.66 5.94 4.99
N THR A 80 -1.95 6.67 4.12
CA THR A 80 -1.34 7.95 4.47
C THR A 80 -2.07 9.16 3.89
N GLY A 81 -2.94 8.98 2.89
CA GLY A 81 -3.68 10.04 2.22
C GLY A 81 -2.82 10.99 1.37
N VAL A 82 -1.55 10.66 1.13
CA VAL A 82 -0.71 11.32 0.13
C VAL A 82 -0.82 10.57 -1.20
N TYR A 83 -0.15 11.05 -2.25
CA TYR A 83 -0.15 10.32 -3.52
C TYR A 83 0.58 8.97 -3.38
N ASN A 84 0.15 7.99 -4.17
CA ASN A 84 0.83 6.70 -4.29
C ASN A 84 1.74 6.67 -5.54
N ARG A 85 2.44 5.55 -5.74
CA ARG A 85 3.37 5.36 -6.88
C ARG A 85 2.69 5.50 -8.25
N ASN A 86 1.38 5.22 -8.37
CA ASN A 86 0.66 5.37 -9.64
C ASN A 86 0.56 6.82 -10.09
N TYR A 87 0.59 7.79 -9.13
CA TYR A 87 0.62 9.21 -9.44
C TYR A 87 1.81 9.60 -10.34
N LEU A 88 2.97 8.95 -10.20
CA LEU A 88 4.12 9.23 -11.08
C LEU A 88 3.83 8.83 -12.52
N LYS A 89 3.21 7.67 -12.75
CA LYS A 89 2.80 7.22 -14.08
C LYS A 89 1.82 8.22 -14.69
N TYR A 90 0.79 8.56 -13.91
CA TYR A 90 -0.20 9.57 -14.31
C TYR A 90 0.45 10.92 -14.66
N ARG A 91 1.40 11.41 -13.85
CA ARG A 91 2.13 12.67 -14.10
C ARG A 91 3.02 12.63 -15.33
N ILE A 92 3.64 11.49 -15.63
CA ILE A 92 4.50 11.31 -16.82
C ILE A 92 3.64 11.22 -18.08
N GLU A 93 2.51 10.51 -18.02
CA GLU A 93 1.59 10.33 -19.15
C GLU A 93 0.80 11.62 -19.46
N GLU A 94 0.37 12.36 -18.42
CA GLU A 94 -0.20 13.69 -18.58
C GLU A 94 0.87 14.72 -18.92
N LYS A 95 1.33 14.76 -20.17
CA LYS A 95 2.26 15.77 -20.73
C LYS A 95 1.83 17.24 -20.50
N LYS A 96 0.74 17.51 -19.79
CA LYS A 96 0.08 18.82 -19.64
C LYS A 96 0.66 19.70 -18.52
N LYS A 97 1.26 19.13 -17.46
CA LYS A 97 1.89 19.96 -16.42
C LYS A 97 3.39 20.10 -16.71
N LYS A 98 3.78 21.30 -17.19
CA LYS A 98 5.19 21.64 -17.34
C LYS A 98 5.90 21.55 -16.00
N LEU A 99 7.09 20.95 -15.97
CA LEU A 99 8.01 21.07 -14.85
C LEU A 99 8.40 22.55 -14.73
N ILE A 100 8.33 23.07 -13.53
CA ILE A 100 8.78 24.44 -13.22
C ILE A 100 10.19 24.32 -12.65
N PHE A 101 11.15 24.94 -13.36
CA PHE A 101 12.53 24.97 -12.93
C PHE A 101 12.80 26.19 -12.03
N PRO A 102 13.75 26.09 -11.08
CA PRO A 102 14.47 24.87 -10.72
C PRO A 102 13.53 23.77 -10.22
N PHE A 103 13.81 22.52 -10.54
CA PHE A 103 12.98 21.39 -10.17
C PHE A 103 13.78 20.43 -9.27
N THR A 104 13.27 20.19 -8.07
CA THR A 104 13.92 19.33 -7.09
C THR A 104 13.14 18.05 -6.85
N VAL A 105 13.83 16.92 -6.83
CA VAL A 105 13.31 15.66 -6.31
C VAL A 105 13.92 15.42 -4.94
N ILE A 106 13.09 15.16 -3.92
CA ILE A 106 13.54 14.74 -2.60
C ILE A 106 13.09 13.29 -2.41
N MET A 107 14.04 12.41 -2.12
CA MET A 107 13.77 11.04 -1.69
C MET A 107 13.93 10.94 -0.19
N SER A 108 13.06 10.17 0.46
CA SER A 108 13.15 9.94 1.90
C SER A 108 12.73 8.53 2.27
N ASP A 109 13.30 8.05 3.36
CA ASP A 109 13.08 6.73 3.94
C ASP A 109 12.83 6.88 5.45
N CYS A 110 11.81 6.17 5.98
CA CYS A 110 11.45 6.26 7.40
C CYS A 110 12.36 5.38 8.23
N ASN A 111 13.20 6.01 9.04
CA ASN A 111 13.98 5.29 10.04
C ASN A 111 13.06 4.64 11.09
N TYR A 112 13.47 3.48 11.59
CA TYR A 112 12.86 2.76 12.72
C TYR A 112 11.48 2.14 12.46
N LEU A 113 10.94 2.14 11.22
CA LEU A 113 9.64 1.53 10.95
C LEU A 113 9.62 0.05 11.32
N LYS A 114 10.68 -0.68 10.96
CA LYS A 114 10.80 -2.10 11.28
C LYS A 114 10.85 -2.34 12.80
N GLU A 115 11.69 -1.59 13.51
CA GLU A 115 11.83 -1.69 14.97
C GLU A 115 10.51 -1.40 15.68
N VAL A 116 9.76 -0.38 15.22
CA VAL A 116 8.44 -0.04 15.78
C VAL A 116 7.45 -1.17 15.52
N ASN A 117 7.42 -1.73 14.30
CA ASN A 117 6.56 -2.88 13.98
C ASN A 117 6.89 -4.10 14.84
N ASP A 118 8.17 -4.44 14.96
CA ASP A 118 8.63 -5.61 15.70
C ASP A 118 8.34 -5.48 17.22
N GLN A 119 8.42 -4.26 17.76
CA GLN A 119 8.25 -4.01 19.19
C GLN A 119 6.79 -3.72 19.60
N PHE A 120 6.03 -3.00 18.77
CA PHE A 120 4.70 -2.48 19.13
C PHE A 120 3.58 -2.94 18.19
N GLY A 121 3.90 -3.67 17.12
CA GLY A 121 2.95 -4.14 16.11
C GLY A 121 2.71 -3.15 14.97
N HIS A 122 2.13 -3.66 13.87
CA HIS A 122 1.93 -2.91 12.62
C HIS A 122 1.06 -1.66 12.78
N GLU A 123 0.13 -1.64 13.73
CA GLU A 123 -0.71 -0.46 14.00
C GLU A 123 0.14 0.77 14.39
N TYR A 124 1.21 0.57 15.15
CA TYR A 124 2.13 1.65 15.51
C TYR A 124 2.99 2.11 14.33
N GLY A 125 3.40 1.18 13.46
CA GLY A 125 4.05 1.52 12.19
C GLY A 125 3.16 2.32 11.26
N ASP A 126 1.88 1.98 11.17
CA ASP A 126 0.90 2.72 10.41
C ASP A 126 0.71 4.15 10.94
N ILE A 127 0.69 4.32 12.26
CA ILE A 127 0.63 5.64 12.90
C ILE A 127 1.89 6.44 12.58
N LEU A 128 3.08 5.82 12.65
CA LEU A 128 4.36 6.44 12.28
C LEU A 128 4.30 6.97 10.84
N LEU A 129 3.89 6.13 9.89
CA LEU A 129 3.78 6.49 8.47
C LEU A 129 2.77 7.63 8.23
N LYS A 130 1.62 7.62 8.91
CA LYS A 130 0.63 8.70 8.84
C LYS A 130 1.18 10.04 9.34
N ILE A 131 1.91 10.02 10.46
CA ILE A 131 2.51 11.25 11.02
C ILE A 131 3.60 11.78 10.09
N VAL A 132 4.44 10.90 9.52
CA VAL A 132 5.47 11.27 8.57
C VAL A 132 4.84 11.91 7.33
N ALA A 133 3.89 11.23 6.68
CA ALA A 133 3.21 11.73 5.49
C ALA A 133 2.53 13.09 5.72
N GLY A 134 1.81 13.22 6.84
CA GLY A 134 1.18 14.49 7.24
C GLY A 134 2.22 15.60 7.44
N THR A 135 3.35 15.29 8.06
CA THR A 135 4.42 16.28 8.27
C THR A 135 5.07 16.70 6.95
N LEU A 136 5.32 15.75 6.04
CA LEU A 136 5.82 16.08 4.71
C LEU A 136 4.85 17.00 3.97
N LYS A 137 3.56 16.72 4.02
CA LYS A 137 2.52 17.54 3.39
C LYS A 137 2.39 18.93 4.01
N GLU A 138 2.54 19.07 5.33
CA GLU A 138 2.48 20.35 6.04
C GLU A 138 3.68 21.26 5.72
N GLU A 139 4.88 20.71 5.59
CA GLU A 139 6.11 21.46 5.41
C GLU A 139 6.42 21.79 3.93
N MET A 140 5.78 21.08 3.00
CA MET A 140 6.00 21.28 1.57
C MET A 140 4.98 22.27 0.99
N PRO A 141 5.38 23.08 -0.03
CA PRO A 141 4.45 23.90 -0.79
C PRO A 141 3.34 23.06 -1.43
N GLU A 142 2.15 23.62 -1.58
CA GLU A 142 0.96 22.95 -2.14
C GLU A 142 1.21 22.35 -3.53
N ASP A 143 2.03 23.01 -4.36
CA ASP A 143 2.42 22.53 -5.69
C ASP A 143 3.51 21.45 -5.69
N SER A 144 3.92 20.98 -4.51
CA SER A 144 4.96 19.97 -4.34
C SER A 144 4.37 18.66 -3.86
N PRO A 145 3.89 17.79 -4.78
CA PRO A 145 3.23 16.54 -4.40
C PRO A 145 4.17 15.63 -3.60
N VAL A 146 3.64 15.12 -2.50
CA VAL A 146 4.25 14.08 -1.68
C VAL A 146 3.69 12.74 -2.12
N ILE A 147 4.56 11.78 -2.40
CA ILE A 147 4.24 10.48 -2.98
C ILE A 147 4.85 9.39 -2.09
N ARG A 148 4.04 8.43 -1.65
CA ARG A 148 4.53 7.21 -1.03
C ARG A 148 4.88 6.21 -2.12
N MET A 149 6.16 5.81 -2.19
CA MET A 149 6.66 4.90 -3.21
C MET A 149 6.38 3.44 -2.88
N GLY A 150 6.28 3.12 -1.60
CA GLY A 150 5.99 1.81 -1.02
C GLY A 150 6.70 1.64 0.32
N GLY A 151 6.15 0.81 1.20
CA GLY A 151 6.76 0.58 2.52
C GLY A 151 6.94 1.88 3.30
N ASP A 152 8.19 2.25 3.53
CA ASP A 152 8.70 3.39 4.27
C ASP A 152 9.27 4.53 3.40
N GLU A 153 9.23 4.37 2.08
CA GLU A 153 9.83 5.30 1.12
C GLU A 153 8.84 6.37 0.65
N PHE A 154 9.27 7.64 0.68
CA PHE A 154 8.54 8.78 0.14
C PHE A 154 9.37 9.55 -0.86
N MET A 155 8.69 10.10 -1.88
CA MET A 155 9.25 11.01 -2.88
C MET A 155 8.48 12.32 -2.88
N ILE A 156 9.17 13.43 -3.05
CA ILE A 156 8.56 14.75 -3.20
C ILE A 156 9.03 15.37 -4.50
N LEU A 157 8.09 15.94 -5.27
CA LEU A 157 8.36 16.64 -6.51
C LEU A 157 8.26 18.15 -6.30
N GLY A 158 9.39 18.83 -6.12
CA GLY A 158 9.48 20.24 -5.83
C GLY A 158 9.54 21.11 -7.09
N ASN A 159 8.39 21.65 -7.52
CA ASN A 159 8.32 22.60 -8.63
C ASN A 159 8.78 23.99 -8.17
N GLY A 160 9.71 24.62 -8.92
CA GLY A 160 10.25 25.93 -8.58
C GLY A 160 11.13 25.96 -7.32
N ILE A 161 11.56 24.78 -6.83
CA ILE A 161 12.36 24.69 -5.61
C ILE A 161 13.84 24.53 -5.98
N ALA A 162 14.63 25.55 -5.61
CA ALA A 162 16.10 25.52 -5.74
C ALA A 162 16.75 24.68 -4.63
N GLU A 163 18.02 24.33 -4.78
CA GLU A 163 18.77 23.45 -3.88
C GLU A 163 18.83 24.00 -2.44
N GLU A 164 19.06 25.31 -2.29
CA GLU A 164 19.12 25.96 -0.98
C GLU A 164 17.76 25.88 -0.27
N LYS A 165 16.66 26.11 -1.01
CA LYS A 165 15.30 26.02 -0.47
C LYS A 165 14.92 24.58 -0.12
N ALA A 166 15.33 23.60 -0.93
CA ALA A 166 15.15 22.18 -0.65
C ALA A 166 15.86 21.80 0.66
N SER A 167 17.10 22.26 0.85
CA SER A 167 17.87 22.03 2.08
C SER A 167 17.19 22.63 3.32
N GLU A 168 16.64 23.86 3.21
CA GLU A 168 15.86 24.51 4.27
C GLU A 168 14.60 23.69 4.61
N LEU A 169 13.84 23.25 3.59
CA LEU A 169 12.62 22.46 3.78
C LEU A 169 12.92 21.13 4.45
N MET A 170 13.96 20.41 4.02
CA MET A 170 14.39 19.16 4.67
C MET A 170 14.80 19.38 6.14
N ALA A 171 15.45 20.51 6.46
CA ALA A 171 15.77 20.86 7.85
C ALA A 171 14.52 21.13 8.69
N ASN A 172 13.52 21.81 8.12
CA ASN A 172 12.23 22.08 8.77
C ASN A 172 11.46 20.75 9.01
N ILE A 173 11.40 19.85 8.02
CA ILE A 173 10.80 18.52 8.15
C ILE A 173 11.43 17.76 9.32
N ARG A 174 12.78 17.69 9.39
CA ARG A 174 13.48 17.02 10.50
C ARG A 174 13.13 17.62 11.85
N LYS A 175 13.06 18.95 11.95
CA LYS A 175 12.69 19.69 13.17
C LYS A 175 11.25 19.39 13.59
N SER A 176 10.31 19.38 12.66
CA SER A 176 8.90 19.07 12.92
C SER A 176 8.69 17.63 13.33
N LEU A 177 9.36 16.66 12.68
CA LEU A 177 9.33 15.25 13.08
C LEU A 177 9.89 15.06 14.49
N LYS A 178 11.04 15.67 14.81
CA LYS A 178 11.63 15.61 16.15
C LYS A 178 10.66 16.13 17.21
N ARG A 179 9.92 17.21 16.94
CA ARG A 179 8.93 17.79 17.86
C ARG A 179 7.70 16.89 18.04
N LYS A 180 7.27 16.17 16.98
CA LYS A 180 6.13 15.23 17.00
C LYS A 180 6.51 13.85 17.52
N SER A 181 7.80 13.53 17.62
CA SER A 181 8.30 12.23 18.08
C SER A 181 7.90 11.94 19.53
N LYS A 182 7.53 10.67 19.81
CA LYS A 182 7.17 10.16 21.13
C LYS A 182 8.02 8.93 21.44
N GLU A 183 8.09 8.53 22.72
CA GLU A 183 8.90 7.39 23.17
C GLU A 183 8.64 6.10 22.36
N LYS A 184 7.36 5.77 22.11
CA LYS A 184 6.97 4.57 21.35
C LYS A 184 6.97 4.77 19.83
N ILE A 185 7.04 6.00 19.36
CA ILE A 185 6.99 6.34 17.93
C ILE A 185 8.10 7.35 17.64
N PRO A 186 9.36 6.89 17.54
CA PRO A 186 10.47 7.73 17.14
C PRO A 186 10.29 8.13 15.67
N LEU A 187 10.27 9.44 15.40
CA LEU A 187 10.07 9.96 14.05
C LEU A 187 11.38 10.52 13.50
N SER A 188 11.89 9.90 12.47
CA SER A 188 13.12 10.32 11.78
C SER A 188 13.07 9.91 10.32
N LEU A 189 13.62 10.74 9.43
CA LEU A 189 13.77 10.47 8.00
C LEU A 189 15.22 10.60 7.57
N ALA A 190 15.72 9.59 6.85
CA ALA A 190 16.83 9.76 5.94
C ALA A 190 16.31 10.50 4.68
N MET A 191 16.95 11.60 4.29
CA MET A 191 16.52 12.40 3.13
C MET A 191 17.70 12.83 2.28
N GLY A 192 17.53 12.71 0.96
CA GLY A 192 18.44 13.24 -0.06
C GLY A 192 17.67 13.99 -1.14
N SER A 193 18.28 14.99 -1.76
CA SER A 193 17.68 15.77 -2.83
C SER A 193 18.59 15.91 -4.04
N TYR A 194 17.98 16.06 -5.21
CA TYR A 194 18.65 16.41 -6.46
C TYR A 194 17.86 17.50 -7.17
N THR A 195 18.55 18.58 -7.56
CA THR A 195 17.95 19.75 -8.21
C THR A 195 18.43 19.89 -9.65
N VAL A 196 17.47 20.05 -10.57
CA VAL A 196 17.69 20.40 -11.96
C VAL A 196 17.40 21.88 -12.13
N GLN A 197 18.41 22.66 -12.57
CA GLN A 197 18.32 24.13 -12.66
C GLN A 197 17.55 24.62 -13.88
N SER A 198 17.67 23.92 -15.01
CA SER A 198 16.99 24.25 -16.27
C SER A 198 16.84 23.01 -17.14
N LYS A 199 15.99 23.10 -18.13
CA LYS A 199 15.81 22.04 -19.14
C LYS A 199 16.91 22.09 -20.17
#